data_a5be125603f7410994e30072b7381647
#
_entry.id   a5be125603f7410994e30072b7381647
#
_cell.length_a   1.000
_cell.length_b   1.000
_cell.length_c   1.000
_cell.angle_alpha   90.00
_cell.angle_beta   90.00
_cell.angle_gamma   90.00
#
_symmetry.space_group_name_H-M   'P 1'
#
loop_
_entity.id
_entity.type
_entity.pdbx_description
1 polymer ?
#
loop_
_entity_poly.entity_id
_entity_poly.type
_entity_poly.pdbx_seq_one_letter_code
_entity_poly.pdbx_strand_id
1 'polypeptide(L)'
;MHNQYMSDEDVRSARAELAVRDQNRLALHARILPIMDMRMRARAAAIVDLWERERLCSQVYIDTWRELLAMPADEAVKRLSDPQARVLRVNSPLMCMELPA
;
A
#
# COMPACT_ATOMS: atom_id res chain seq x y z
N MET A 1 39.90 1.32 5.35
CA MET A 1 38.63 1.35 4.62
C MET A 1 37.88 0.06 4.84
N HIS A 2 36.62 0.15 5.25
CA HIS A 2 35.89 -1.03 5.35
C HIS A 2 34.89 -1.22 4.22
N ASN A 3 34.54 -2.46 4.02
CA ASN A 3 33.69 -2.86 2.94
C ASN A 3 32.30 -2.28 3.11
N GLN A 4 31.82 -1.59 2.09
CA GLN A 4 30.48 -1.04 2.05
C GLN A 4 29.48 -1.98 1.40
N TYR A 5 29.93 -3.08 0.85
CA TYR A 5 29.09 -4.00 0.12
C TYR A 5 28.53 -5.08 1.03
N MET A 6 27.27 -5.38 0.84
CA MET A 6 26.65 -6.49 1.51
C MET A 6 27.13 -7.80 0.86
N SER A 7 27.27 -8.86 1.64
CA SER A 7 27.54 -10.18 1.10
C SER A 7 26.32 -10.67 0.31
N ASP A 8 26.52 -11.70 -0.55
CA ASP A 8 25.42 -12.31 -1.28
C ASP A 8 24.36 -12.88 -0.34
N GLU A 9 24.78 -13.41 0.79
CA GLU A 9 23.88 -13.91 1.80
C GLU A 9 23.04 -12.79 2.42
N ASP A 10 23.66 -11.65 2.73
CA ASP A 10 22.97 -10.49 3.28
C ASP A 10 21.95 -9.95 2.29
N VAL A 11 22.30 -9.89 1.01
CA VAL A 11 21.40 -9.43 -0.05
C VAL A 11 20.20 -10.36 -0.16
N ARG A 12 20.42 -11.67 -0.12
CA ARG A 12 19.33 -12.65 -0.17
C ARG A 12 18.39 -12.53 1.03
N SER A 13 18.96 -12.36 2.23
CA SER A 13 18.19 -12.17 3.45
C SER A 13 17.35 -10.89 3.39
N ALA A 14 17.94 -9.80 2.91
CA ALA A 14 17.24 -8.53 2.76
C ALA A 14 16.08 -8.66 1.76
N ARG A 15 16.29 -9.33 0.63
CA ARG A 15 15.24 -9.56 -0.36
C ARG A 15 14.12 -10.43 0.19
N ALA A 16 14.46 -11.46 0.96
CA ALA A 16 13.46 -12.33 1.58
C ALA A 16 12.61 -11.54 2.58
N GLU A 17 13.21 -10.67 3.39
CA GLU A 17 12.49 -9.83 4.33
C GLU A 17 11.54 -8.85 3.61
N LEU A 18 12.00 -8.23 2.53
CA LEU A 18 11.18 -7.32 1.74
C LEU A 18 9.99 -8.05 1.11
N ALA A 19 10.21 -9.27 0.62
CA ALA A 19 9.14 -10.07 0.05
C ALA A 19 8.09 -10.43 1.09
N VAL A 20 8.50 -10.80 2.30
CA VAL A 20 7.58 -11.08 3.40
C VAL A 20 6.77 -9.86 3.78
N ARG A 21 7.42 -8.70 3.89
CA ARG A 21 6.74 -7.44 4.21
C ARG A 21 5.71 -7.07 3.15
N ASP A 22 6.06 -7.24 1.88
CA ASP A 22 5.15 -6.94 0.79
C ASP A 22 3.95 -7.89 0.78
N GLN A 23 4.16 -9.17 1.03
CA GLN A 23 3.07 -10.13 1.16
C GLN A 23 2.17 -9.80 2.34
N ASN A 24 2.73 -9.36 3.45
CA ASN A 24 1.96 -8.95 4.62
C ASN A 24 1.08 -7.73 4.30
N ARG A 25 1.61 -6.77 3.55
CA ARG A 25 0.85 -5.60 3.09
C ARG A 25 -0.30 -6.01 2.18
N LEU A 26 -0.03 -6.90 1.24
CA LEU A 26 -1.06 -7.40 0.35
C LEU A 26 -2.16 -8.13 1.13
N ALA A 27 -1.79 -8.99 2.05
CA ALA A 27 -2.74 -9.70 2.90
C ALA A 27 -3.58 -8.73 3.73
N LEU A 28 -2.97 -7.67 4.24
CA LEU A 28 -3.68 -6.64 5.00
C LEU A 28 -4.71 -5.92 4.14
N HIS A 29 -4.34 -5.52 2.93
CA HIS A 29 -5.26 -4.88 1.99
C HIS A 29 -6.42 -5.80 1.61
N ALA A 30 -6.12 -7.08 1.36
CA ALA A 30 -7.14 -8.08 1.03
C ALA A 30 -8.12 -8.28 2.17
N ARG A 31 -7.69 -8.10 3.41
CA ARG A 31 -8.54 -8.23 4.59
C ARG A 31 -9.36 -6.97 4.86
N ILE A 32 -8.75 -5.79 4.65
CA ILE A 32 -9.41 -4.52 4.97
C ILE A 32 -10.46 -4.14 3.93
N LEU A 33 -10.12 -4.23 2.65
CA LEU A 33 -10.97 -3.72 1.58
C LEU A 33 -12.40 -4.26 1.63
N PRO A 34 -12.61 -5.57 1.86
CA PRO A 34 -13.97 -6.11 1.90
C PRO A 34 -14.81 -5.63 3.09
N ILE A 35 -14.18 -5.20 4.18
CA ILE A 35 -14.89 -4.76 5.39
C ILE A 35 -15.00 -3.25 5.51
N MET A 36 -14.48 -2.50 4.54
CA MET A 36 -14.56 -1.04 4.57
C MET A 36 -15.99 -0.57 4.39
N ASP A 37 -16.50 0.10 5.39
CA ASP A 37 -17.77 0.80 5.31
C ASP A 37 -17.59 2.22 4.75
N MET A 38 -18.68 2.97 4.64
CA MET A 38 -18.63 4.34 4.12
C MET A 38 -17.74 5.26 4.95
N ARG A 39 -17.72 5.04 6.26
CA ARG A 39 -16.92 5.85 7.19
C ARG A 39 -15.43 5.60 6.97
N MET A 40 -15.05 4.35 6.84
CA MET A 40 -13.66 3.97 6.58
C MET A 40 -13.20 4.47 5.22
N ARG A 41 -14.06 4.35 4.21
CA ARG A 41 -13.75 4.86 2.86
C ARG A 41 -13.58 6.38 2.86
N ALA A 42 -14.41 7.11 3.60
CA ALA A 42 -14.29 8.55 3.74
C ALA A 42 -12.98 8.95 4.41
N ARG A 43 -12.53 8.19 5.41
CA ARG A 43 -11.24 8.43 6.08
C ARG A 43 -10.07 8.21 5.12
N ALA A 44 -10.10 7.13 4.35
CA ALA A 44 -9.08 6.84 3.36
C ALA A 44 -9.04 7.94 2.29
N ALA A 45 -10.20 8.38 1.81
CA ALA A 45 -10.29 9.48 0.85
C ALA A 45 -9.74 10.78 1.42
N ALA A 46 -10.00 11.08 2.69
CA ALA A 46 -9.46 12.26 3.36
C ALA A 46 -7.93 12.23 3.44
N ILE A 47 -7.34 11.06 3.66
CA ILE A 47 -5.89 10.89 3.64
C ILE A 47 -5.33 11.18 2.25
N VAL A 48 -5.96 10.66 1.20
CA VAL A 48 -5.54 10.92 -0.17
C VAL A 48 -5.67 12.40 -0.52
N ASP A 49 -6.75 13.06 -0.07
CA ASP A 49 -6.95 14.50 -0.26
C ASP A 49 -5.85 15.30 0.43
N LEU A 50 -5.44 14.89 1.62
CA LEU A 50 -4.32 15.50 2.35
C LEU A 50 -3.03 15.37 1.55
N TRP A 51 -2.76 14.19 1.02
CA TRP A 51 -1.57 13.97 0.20
C TRP A 51 -1.54 14.85 -1.03
N GLU A 52 -2.68 15.06 -1.66
CA GLU A 52 -2.77 15.95 -2.81
C GLU A 52 -2.54 17.41 -2.40
N ARG A 53 -3.21 17.85 -1.36
CA ARG A 53 -3.09 19.22 -0.86
C ARG A 53 -1.67 19.58 -0.44
N GLU A 54 -1.00 18.66 0.25
CA GLU A 54 0.36 18.86 0.74
C GLU A 54 1.42 18.44 -0.28
N ARG A 55 1.01 17.99 -1.46
CA ARG A 55 1.89 17.56 -2.55
C ARG A 55 2.88 16.48 -2.12
N LEU A 56 2.39 15.50 -1.37
CA LEU A 56 3.21 14.40 -0.86
C LEU A 56 3.39 13.28 -1.87
N CYS A 57 2.53 13.21 -2.88
CA CYS A 57 2.54 12.16 -3.91
C CYS A 57 2.28 12.78 -5.27
N SER A 58 2.66 12.06 -6.33
CA SER A 58 2.35 12.45 -7.70
C SER A 58 0.85 12.39 -7.95
N GLN A 59 0.38 13.16 -8.93
CA GLN A 59 -1.04 13.16 -9.28
C GLN A 59 -1.50 11.80 -9.79
N VAL A 60 -0.66 11.09 -10.52
CA VAL A 60 -0.96 9.73 -10.99
C VAL A 60 -1.23 8.80 -9.81
N TYR A 61 -0.40 8.89 -8.77
CA TYR A 61 -0.56 8.09 -7.57
C TYR A 61 -1.86 8.42 -6.84
N ILE A 62 -2.17 9.70 -6.70
CA ILE A 62 -3.41 10.19 -6.08
C ILE A 62 -4.63 9.66 -6.85
N ASP A 63 -4.64 9.83 -8.17
CA ASP A 63 -5.75 9.40 -9.01
C ASP A 63 -5.95 7.89 -8.97
N THR A 64 -4.86 7.14 -8.94
CA THR A 64 -4.91 5.68 -8.85
C THR A 64 -5.56 5.22 -7.55
N TRP A 65 -5.20 5.82 -6.43
CA TRP A 65 -5.82 5.48 -5.15
C TRP A 65 -7.29 5.88 -5.10
N ARG A 66 -7.66 7.00 -5.72
CA ARG A 66 -9.07 7.38 -5.83
C ARG A 66 -9.87 6.36 -6.63
N GLU A 67 -9.33 5.85 -7.72
CA GLU A 67 -9.94 4.78 -8.49
C GLU A 67 -10.10 3.50 -7.67
N LEU A 68 -9.05 3.09 -6.96
CA LEU A 68 -9.09 1.90 -6.12
C LEU A 68 -10.15 1.99 -5.04
N LEU A 69 -10.28 3.15 -4.41
CA LEU A 69 -11.28 3.37 -3.36
C LEU A 69 -12.71 3.41 -3.90
N ALA A 70 -12.87 3.71 -5.19
CA ALA A 70 -14.18 3.80 -5.83
C ALA A 70 -14.65 2.47 -6.42
N MET A 71 -13.76 1.51 -6.63
CA MET A 71 -14.13 0.24 -7.25
C MET A 71 -14.56 -0.80 -6.20
N PRO A 72 -15.25 -1.88 -6.64
CA PRO A 72 -15.57 -2.99 -5.73
C PRO A 72 -14.34 -3.58 -5.08
N ALA A 73 -14.49 -4.08 -3.85
CA ALA A 73 -13.36 -4.57 -3.06
C ALA A 73 -12.58 -5.68 -3.76
N ASP A 74 -13.26 -6.62 -4.40
CA ASP A 74 -12.62 -7.73 -5.11
C ASP A 74 -11.77 -7.24 -6.29
N GLU A 75 -12.23 -6.24 -7.03
CA GLU A 75 -11.47 -5.64 -8.11
C GLU A 75 -10.26 -4.87 -7.59
N ALA A 76 -10.43 -4.12 -6.51
CA ALA A 76 -9.34 -3.38 -5.88
C ALA A 76 -8.25 -4.33 -5.38
N VAL A 77 -8.63 -5.43 -4.72
CA VAL A 77 -7.69 -6.44 -4.26
C VAL A 77 -6.92 -7.03 -5.45
N LYS A 78 -7.63 -7.35 -6.52
CA LYS A 78 -7.02 -7.91 -7.72
C LYS A 78 -5.98 -6.97 -8.32
N ARG A 79 -6.30 -5.68 -8.43
CA ARG A 79 -5.36 -4.69 -8.94
C ARG A 79 -4.16 -4.51 -8.02
N LEU A 80 -4.37 -4.50 -6.72
CA LEU A 80 -3.29 -4.39 -5.74
C LEU A 80 -2.42 -5.64 -5.66
N SER A 81 -2.91 -6.77 -6.17
CA SER A 81 -2.15 -8.02 -6.21
C SER A 81 -1.13 -8.08 -7.35
N ASP A 82 -1.22 -7.17 -8.31
CA ASP A 82 -0.25 -7.09 -9.39
C ASP A 82 1.14 -6.77 -8.81
N PRO A 83 2.19 -7.50 -9.22
CA PRO A 83 3.56 -7.19 -8.76
C PRO A 83 3.98 -5.75 -9.01
N GLN A 84 3.48 -5.12 -10.08
CA GLN A 84 3.80 -3.73 -10.41
C GLN A 84 3.08 -2.74 -9.49
N ALA A 85 2.08 -3.17 -8.74
CA ALA A 85 1.35 -2.34 -7.80
C ALA A 85 2.03 -2.22 -6.43
N ARG A 86 3.24 -2.73 -6.28
CA ARG A 86 3.95 -2.72 -5.00
C ARG A 86 4.04 -1.33 -4.37
N VAL A 87 4.31 -0.32 -5.18
CA VAL A 87 4.43 1.05 -4.69
C VAL A 87 3.13 1.55 -4.07
N LEU A 88 2.01 1.11 -4.59
CA LEU A 88 0.68 1.44 -4.06
C LEU A 88 0.44 0.77 -2.70
N ARG A 89 0.95 -0.45 -2.52
CA ARG A 89 0.82 -1.18 -1.25
C ARG A 89 1.71 -0.61 -0.16
N VAL A 90 2.89 -0.12 -0.53
CA VAL A 90 3.87 0.42 0.43
C VAL A 90 3.38 1.73 1.06
N ASN A 91 2.83 2.64 0.25
CA ASN A 91 2.37 3.95 0.71
C ASN A 91 0.86 4.09 0.56
N SER A 92 0.12 3.18 1.15
CA SER A 92 -1.32 3.12 1.03
C SER A 92 -2.03 3.96 2.09
N PRO A 93 -3.15 4.63 1.74
CA PRO A 93 -3.96 5.30 2.76
C PRO A 93 -4.53 4.33 3.78
N LEU A 94 -4.68 3.05 3.42
CA LEU A 94 -5.19 2.03 4.34
C LEU A 94 -4.18 1.71 5.43
N MET A 95 -2.89 1.90 5.16
CA MET A 95 -1.83 1.69 6.15
C MET A 95 -1.78 2.79 7.20
N CYS A 96 -2.40 3.92 6.94
CA CYS A 96 -2.46 5.07 7.85
C CYS A 96 -3.71 5.05 8.72
N MET A 97 -4.57 4.07 8.54
CA MET A 97 -5.85 3.98 9.27
C MET A 97 -5.72 3.04 10.46
N GLU A 98 -6.40 3.39 11.54
CA GLU A 98 -6.56 2.46 12.65
C GLU A 98 -7.56 1.39 12.25
N LEU A 99 -7.19 0.13 12.46
CA LEU A 99 -8.07 -0.98 12.17
C LEU A 99 -9.03 -1.20 13.34
N PRO A 100 -10.28 -1.54 13.05
CA PRO A 100 -11.19 -1.98 14.11
C PRO A 100 -10.65 -3.25 14.76
N ALA A 101 -10.74 -3.30 16.05
CA ALA A 101 -10.29 -4.43 16.84
C ALA A 101 -11.12 -5.70 16.52
#